data_3bf672dd5deb3574c2e8666eefce085a
#
_entry.id   3bf672dd5deb3574c2e8666eefce085a
#
_cell.length_a   1.000
_cell.length_b   1.000
_cell.length_c   1.000
_cell.angle_alpha   90.00
_cell.angle_beta   90.00
_cell.angle_gamma   90.00
#
_symmetry.space_group_name_H-M   'P 1'
#
loop_
_entity.id
_entity.type
_entity.pdbx_description
1 polymer ?
#
loop_
_entity_poly.entity_id
_entity_poly.type
_entity_poly.pdbx_seq_one_letter_code
_entity_poly.pdbx_strand_id
1 'polypeptide(L)'
;MSEQPNKKLEMAQAQFDGFEESFKSVNLATVSSEGLPHASYAPFVYNENKEIFFFLSGMTQHCKNLTDTHKLSVLFVEDESKTEQVFARKRLSYDAQSTLLERESPEWLNIVALFSDKFGELIQQL
;
A
#
# COMPACT_ATOMS: atom_id res chain seq x y z
N MET A 1 -16.23 27.79 -5.12
CA MET A 1 -14.92 27.10 -5.17
C MET A 1 -14.39 27.17 -6.60
N SER A 2 -13.17 27.57 -6.75
CA SER A 2 -12.58 27.70 -8.09
C SER A 2 -12.26 26.34 -8.70
N GLU A 3 -12.24 26.28 -10.03
CA GLU A 3 -11.87 25.07 -10.77
C GLU A 3 -10.40 24.71 -10.63
N GLN A 4 -9.55 25.64 -10.18
CA GLN A 4 -8.11 25.42 -10.09
C GLN A 4 -7.69 24.25 -9.21
N PRO A 5 -8.26 24.04 -7.99
CA PRO A 5 -7.89 22.88 -7.18
C PRO A 5 -8.21 21.55 -7.87
N ASN A 6 -9.35 21.48 -8.58
CA ASN A 6 -9.73 20.27 -9.30
C ASN A 6 -8.80 20.00 -10.47
N LYS A 7 -8.43 21.03 -11.23
CA LYS A 7 -7.47 20.89 -12.33
C LYS A 7 -6.10 20.44 -11.84
N LYS A 8 -5.62 20.99 -10.71
CA LYS A 8 -4.35 20.57 -10.13
C LYS A 8 -4.37 19.11 -9.71
N LEU A 9 -5.48 18.64 -9.13
CA LEU A 9 -5.64 17.25 -8.76
C LEU A 9 -5.65 16.34 -9.98
N GLU A 10 -6.36 16.72 -11.05
CA GLU A 10 -6.40 15.96 -12.29
C GLU A 10 -5.02 15.86 -12.94
N MET A 11 -4.27 16.95 -12.99
CA MET A 11 -2.92 16.96 -13.54
C MET A 11 -1.96 16.12 -12.69
N ALA A 12 -2.04 16.24 -11.36
CA ALA A 12 -1.23 15.43 -10.46
C ALA A 12 -1.57 13.96 -10.62
N GLN A 13 -2.84 13.62 -10.73
CA GLN A 13 -3.28 12.25 -10.91
C GLN A 13 -2.78 11.68 -12.24
N ALA A 14 -2.88 12.44 -13.32
CA ALA A 14 -2.37 12.01 -14.63
C ALA A 14 -0.86 11.78 -14.60
N GLN A 15 -0.12 12.62 -13.86
CA GLN A 15 1.33 12.47 -13.72
C GLN A 15 1.71 11.17 -13.02
N PHE A 16 0.84 10.69 -12.12
CA PHE A 16 1.08 9.47 -11.34
C PHE A 16 0.30 8.26 -11.85
N ASP A 17 -0.41 8.40 -12.98
CA ASP A 17 -1.12 7.28 -13.58
C ASP A 17 -0.17 6.12 -13.86
N GLY A 18 -0.53 4.93 -13.36
CA GLY A 18 0.29 3.74 -13.51
C GLY A 18 1.52 3.70 -12.61
N PHE A 19 1.79 4.77 -11.86
CA PHE A 19 2.96 4.80 -10.99
C PHE A 19 2.91 3.68 -9.94
N GLU A 20 1.78 3.54 -9.26
CA GLU A 20 1.61 2.53 -8.22
C GLU A 20 1.67 1.11 -8.79
N GLU A 21 1.20 0.92 -10.01
CA GLU A 21 1.18 -0.39 -10.67
C GLU A 21 2.57 -0.93 -11.00
N SER A 22 3.57 -0.05 -11.05
CA SER A 22 4.95 -0.45 -11.31
C SER A 22 5.62 -1.11 -10.09
N PHE A 23 4.98 -1.05 -8.91
CA PHE A 23 5.53 -1.58 -7.67
C PHE A 23 4.96 -2.94 -7.35
N LYS A 24 5.77 -3.80 -6.76
CA LYS A 24 5.35 -5.08 -6.19
C LYS A 24 5.15 -4.98 -4.69
N SER A 25 5.81 -4.03 -4.06
CA SER A 25 5.71 -3.79 -2.63
C SER A 25 5.67 -2.30 -2.36
N VAL A 26 5.28 -1.95 -1.16
CA VAL A 26 5.16 -0.56 -0.72
C VAL A 26 5.76 -0.42 0.66
N ASN A 27 6.32 0.75 0.95
CA ASN A 27 6.81 1.06 2.28
C ASN A 27 5.63 1.39 3.20
N LEU A 28 5.69 0.86 4.42
CA LEU A 28 4.66 1.05 5.43
C LEU A 28 5.24 1.74 6.66
N ALA A 29 4.51 2.70 7.18
CA ALA A 29 4.74 3.22 8.51
C ALA A 29 3.53 2.84 9.36
N THR A 30 3.78 2.16 10.47
CA THR A 30 2.75 1.77 11.42
C THR A 30 3.12 2.28 12.80
N VAL A 31 2.18 2.24 13.71
CA VAL A 31 2.39 2.75 15.08
C VAL A 31 1.85 1.74 16.08
N SER A 32 2.60 1.52 17.17
CA SER A 32 2.16 0.64 18.25
C SER A 32 1.11 1.32 19.12
N SER A 33 0.46 0.56 19.98
CA SER A 33 -0.47 1.10 20.97
C SER A 33 0.19 2.08 21.93
N GLU A 34 1.51 2.02 22.07
CA GLU A 34 2.29 2.94 22.90
C GLU A 34 2.78 4.17 22.13
N GLY A 35 2.42 4.29 20.85
CA GLY A 35 2.82 5.42 20.03
C GLY A 35 4.20 5.30 19.41
N LEU A 36 4.80 4.11 19.41
CA LEU A 36 6.12 3.90 18.81
C LEU A 36 5.95 3.65 17.29
N PRO A 37 6.63 4.47 16.47
CA PRO A 37 6.57 4.27 15.03
C PRO A 37 7.43 3.08 14.59
N HIS A 38 7.01 2.44 13.51
CA HIS A 38 7.71 1.31 12.92
C HIS A 38 7.66 1.41 11.41
N ALA A 39 8.82 1.31 10.77
CA ALA A 39 8.94 1.34 9.32
C ALA A 39 9.13 -0.09 8.82
N SER A 40 8.39 -0.44 7.77
CA SER A 40 8.46 -1.76 7.16
C SER A 40 8.05 -1.68 5.69
N TYR A 41 7.91 -2.82 5.05
CA TYR A 41 7.36 -2.89 3.70
C TYR A 41 6.47 -4.12 3.59
N ALA A 42 5.63 -4.13 2.56
CA ALA A 42 4.80 -5.30 2.29
C ALA A 42 4.46 -5.38 0.80
N PRO A 43 4.35 -6.60 0.27
CA PRO A 43 3.71 -6.81 -1.02
C PRO A 43 2.26 -6.39 -0.95
N PHE A 44 1.72 -5.93 -2.06
CA PHE A 44 0.35 -5.43 -2.08
C PHE A 44 -0.35 -5.74 -3.39
N VAL A 45 -1.68 -5.66 -3.36
CA VAL A 45 -2.52 -5.62 -4.56
C VAL A 45 -3.59 -4.55 -4.36
N TYR A 46 -4.13 -4.06 -5.47
CA TYR A 46 -5.32 -3.23 -5.49
C TYR A 46 -6.50 -4.04 -6.02
N ASN A 47 -7.67 -3.82 -5.45
CA ASN A 47 -8.89 -4.32 -6.07
C ASN A 47 -9.38 -3.31 -7.13
N GLU A 48 -10.49 -3.61 -7.79
CA GLU A 48 -11.07 -2.75 -8.80
C GLU A 48 -11.55 -1.39 -8.26
N ASN A 49 -11.81 -1.30 -6.96
CA ASN A 49 -12.19 -0.06 -6.29
C ASN A 49 -10.99 0.74 -5.81
N LYS A 50 -9.78 0.31 -6.17
CA LYS A 50 -8.50 0.93 -5.77
C LYS A 50 -8.28 0.93 -4.26
N GLU A 51 -8.84 -0.05 -3.58
CA GLU A 51 -8.49 -0.31 -2.19
C GLU A 51 -7.23 -1.18 -2.17
N ILE A 52 -6.31 -0.85 -1.27
CA ILE A 52 -5.03 -1.56 -1.17
C ILE A 52 -5.12 -2.69 -0.15
N PHE A 53 -4.52 -3.83 -0.48
CA PHE A 53 -4.51 -5.01 0.38
C PHE A 53 -3.10 -5.52 0.56
N PHE A 54 -2.80 -5.96 1.78
CA PHE A 54 -1.50 -6.50 2.14
C PHE A 54 -1.66 -7.94 2.60
N PHE A 55 -0.62 -8.73 2.33
CA PHE A 55 -0.51 -10.08 2.88
C PHE A 55 0.60 -10.04 3.94
N LEU A 56 0.22 -10.12 5.21
CA LEU A 56 1.14 -9.94 6.32
C LEU A 56 1.17 -11.19 7.21
N SER A 57 2.38 -11.56 7.67
CA SER A 57 2.51 -12.60 8.68
C SER A 57 2.05 -12.07 10.04
N GLY A 58 1.23 -12.83 10.74
CA GLY A 58 0.75 -12.46 12.08
C GLY A 58 1.84 -12.34 13.12
N MET A 59 3.05 -12.82 12.83
CA MET A 59 4.19 -12.76 13.74
C MET A 59 5.01 -11.49 13.61
N THR A 60 4.67 -10.62 12.68
CA THR A 60 5.44 -9.40 12.41
C THR A 60 4.97 -8.24 13.27
N GLN A 61 5.88 -7.28 13.51
CA GLN A 61 5.55 -6.08 14.28
C GLN A 61 4.51 -5.22 13.58
N HIS A 62 4.58 -5.09 12.23
CA HIS A 62 3.60 -4.27 11.53
C HIS A 62 2.20 -4.89 11.60
N CYS A 63 2.09 -6.21 11.58
CA CYS A 63 0.79 -6.87 11.74
C CYS A 63 0.21 -6.60 13.12
N LYS A 64 1.03 -6.70 14.17
CA LYS A 64 0.61 -6.39 15.53
C LYS A 64 0.16 -4.93 15.65
N ASN A 65 0.93 -4.00 15.09
CA ASN A 65 0.59 -2.57 15.13
C ASN A 65 -0.74 -2.29 14.45
N LEU A 66 -0.97 -2.88 13.28
CA LEU A 66 -2.23 -2.71 12.54
C LEU A 66 -3.41 -3.32 13.30
N THR A 67 -3.21 -4.45 13.96
CA THR A 67 -4.24 -5.07 14.80
C THR A 67 -4.62 -4.18 15.97
N ASP A 68 -3.61 -3.56 16.60
CA ASP A 68 -3.82 -2.75 17.82
C ASP A 68 -4.32 -1.34 17.52
N THR A 69 -3.85 -0.69 16.46
CA THR A 69 -4.15 0.73 16.21
C THR A 69 -4.92 1.00 14.94
N HIS A 70 -4.87 0.11 13.94
CA HIS A 70 -5.49 0.27 12.61
C HIS A 70 -4.98 1.49 11.82
N LYS A 71 -3.86 2.08 12.23
CA LYS A 71 -3.31 3.30 11.61
C LYS A 71 -2.06 2.98 10.82
N LEU A 72 -1.99 3.50 9.60
CA LEU A 72 -0.80 3.35 8.77
C LEU A 72 -0.66 4.50 7.79
N SER A 73 0.57 4.67 7.33
CA SER A 73 0.88 5.46 6.13
C SER A 73 1.55 4.54 5.14
N VAL A 74 1.28 4.75 3.85
CA VAL A 74 1.95 4.02 2.78
C VAL A 74 2.77 5.00 1.96
N LEU A 75 3.91 4.54 1.45
CA LEU A 75 4.79 5.34 0.63
C LEU A 75 5.25 4.55 -0.58
N PHE A 76 4.87 5.03 -1.76
CA PHE A 76 5.43 4.60 -3.03
C PHE A 76 6.50 5.60 -3.41
N VAL A 77 7.72 5.16 -3.61
CA VAL A 77 8.82 6.04 -3.98
C VAL A 77 9.70 5.36 -5.01
N GLU A 78 10.02 6.10 -6.09
CA GLU A 78 10.88 5.53 -7.13
C GLU A 78 12.27 5.22 -6.60
N ASP A 79 12.91 4.21 -7.17
CA ASP A 79 14.25 3.80 -6.82
C ASP A 79 15.24 4.94 -7.08
N GLU A 80 16.20 5.11 -6.19
CA GLU A 80 17.27 6.10 -6.36
C GLU A 80 18.02 5.90 -7.68
N SER A 81 18.17 4.66 -8.10
CA SER A 81 18.87 4.34 -9.37
C SER A 81 18.17 4.88 -10.60
N LYS A 82 16.87 5.17 -10.48
CA LYS A 82 16.05 5.71 -11.58
C LYS A 82 15.76 7.21 -11.42
N THR A 83 16.37 7.83 -10.42
CA THR A 83 16.11 9.22 -10.06
C THR A 83 17.27 10.10 -10.50
N GLU A 84 16.98 11.15 -11.27
CA GLU A 84 18.00 12.11 -11.68
C GLU A 84 18.46 12.99 -10.52
N GLN A 85 17.52 13.33 -9.62
CA GLN A 85 17.77 14.21 -8.50
C GLN A 85 17.08 13.66 -7.26
N VAL A 86 17.86 13.23 -6.25
CA VAL A 86 17.32 12.58 -5.05
C VAL A 86 16.40 13.49 -4.23
N PHE A 87 16.55 14.81 -4.32
CA PHE A 87 15.66 15.73 -3.66
C PHE A 87 14.29 15.84 -4.33
N ALA A 88 14.15 15.28 -5.53
CA ALA A 88 12.93 15.34 -6.32
C ALA A 88 12.48 13.95 -6.78
N ARG A 89 12.70 12.92 -5.96
CA ARG A 89 12.25 11.57 -6.27
C ARG A 89 10.74 11.54 -6.41
N LYS A 90 10.26 10.87 -7.44
CA LYS A 90 8.82 10.68 -7.64
C LYS A 90 8.29 9.79 -6.52
N ARG A 91 7.29 10.29 -5.82
CA ARG A 91 6.72 9.58 -4.67
C ARG A 91 5.25 9.91 -4.49
N LEU A 92 4.55 8.96 -3.89
CA LEU A 92 3.14 9.10 -3.52
C LEU A 92 2.95 8.49 -2.13
N SER A 93 2.42 9.25 -1.21
CA SER A 93 2.12 8.74 0.13
C SER A 93 0.72 9.13 0.55
N TYR A 94 0.12 8.32 1.39
CA TYR A 94 -1.16 8.63 2.00
C TYR A 94 -1.33 7.88 3.32
N ASP A 95 -2.13 8.48 4.19
CA ASP A 95 -2.51 7.87 5.46
C ASP A 95 -3.78 7.06 5.26
N ALA A 96 -3.92 5.98 6.03
CA ALA A 96 -5.05 5.08 5.90
C ALA A 96 -5.42 4.44 7.23
N GLN A 97 -6.57 3.82 7.25
CA GLN A 97 -6.99 2.95 8.34
C GLN A 97 -7.13 1.54 7.80
N SER A 98 -6.70 0.56 8.58
CA SER A 98 -6.75 -0.84 8.18
C SER A 98 -7.91 -1.57 8.80
N THR A 99 -8.42 -2.55 8.08
CA THR A 99 -9.35 -3.54 8.59
C THR A 99 -8.85 -4.92 8.20
N LEU A 100 -9.09 -5.90 9.06
CA LEU A 100 -8.74 -7.28 8.77
C LEU A 100 -9.83 -7.93 7.93
N LEU A 101 -9.44 -8.55 6.81
CA LEU A 101 -10.38 -9.37 6.05
C LEU A 101 -10.60 -10.68 6.76
N GLU A 102 -11.85 -11.07 6.89
CA GLU A 102 -12.20 -12.37 7.46
C GLU A 102 -11.70 -13.48 6.54
N ARG A 103 -10.92 -14.41 7.11
CA ARG A 103 -10.34 -15.51 6.36
C ARG A 103 -11.44 -16.38 5.74
N GLU A 104 -11.22 -16.76 4.47
CA GLU A 104 -12.13 -17.56 3.67
C GLU A 104 -13.46 -16.88 3.31
N SER A 105 -13.61 -15.58 3.62
CA SER A 105 -14.74 -14.82 3.11
C SER A 105 -14.65 -14.68 1.59
N PRO A 106 -15.76 -14.37 0.90
CA PRO A 106 -15.70 -14.15 -0.56
C PRO A 106 -14.70 -13.07 -0.95
N GLU A 107 -14.63 -11.99 -0.19
CA GLU A 107 -13.67 -10.91 -0.43
C GLU A 107 -12.23 -11.40 -0.25
N TRP A 108 -11.96 -12.14 0.82
CA TRP A 108 -10.66 -12.72 1.08
C TRP A 108 -10.20 -13.62 -0.08
N LEU A 109 -11.10 -14.48 -0.58
CA LEU A 109 -10.80 -15.38 -1.70
C LEU A 109 -10.46 -14.60 -2.96
N ASN A 110 -11.19 -13.51 -3.22
CA ASN A 110 -10.91 -12.63 -4.37
C ASN A 110 -9.54 -11.99 -4.25
N ILE A 111 -9.17 -11.51 -3.07
CA ILE A 111 -7.88 -10.87 -2.84
C ILE A 111 -6.73 -11.87 -2.94
N VAL A 112 -6.90 -13.08 -2.44
CA VAL A 112 -5.90 -14.15 -2.60
C VAL A 112 -5.66 -14.44 -4.08
N ALA A 113 -6.73 -14.47 -4.89
CA ALA A 113 -6.60 -14.66 -6.33
C ALA A 113 -5.80 -13.52 -6.98
N LEU A 114 -6.02 -12.29 -6.56
CA LEU A 114 -5.25 -11.14 -7.06
C LEU A 114 -3.77 -11.26 -6.70
N PHE A 115 -3.45 -11.71 -5.49
CA PHE A 115 -2.06 -11.96 -5.10
C PHE A 115 -1.43 -13.09 -5.92
N SER A 116 -2.16 -14.15 -6.18
CA SER A 116 -1.68 -15.25 -7.01
C SER A 116 -1.39 -14.78 -8.44
N ASP A 117 -2.25 -13.94 -8.99
CA ASP A 117 -2.05 -13.38 -10.33
C ASP A 117 -0.82 -12.49 -10.40
N LYS A 118 -0.57 -11.69 -9.36
CA LYS A 118 0.54 -10.75 -9.34
C LYS A 118 1.88 -11.41 -8.99
N PHE A 119 1.87 -12.35 -8.05
CA PHE A 119 3.09 -12.92 -7.46
C PHE A 119 3.30 -14.40 -7.78
N GLY A 120 2.33 -15.08 -8.36
CA GLY A 120 2.41 -16.50 -8.68
C GLY A 120 1.82 -17.40 -7.60
N GLU A 121 1.76 -18.69 -7.91
CA GLU A 121 1.07 -19.67 -7.07
C GLU A 121 1.69 -19.88 -5.68
N LEU A 122 2.93 -19.44 -5.47
CA LEU A 122 3.58 -19.56 -4.16
C LEU A 122 2.77 -18.91 -3.03
N ILE A 123 1.97 -17.91 -3.36
CA ILE A 123 1.13 -17.22 -2.38
C ILE A 123 0.14 -18.17 -1.72
N GLN A 124 -0.37 -19.12 -2.46
CA GLN A 124 -1.35 -20.08 -1.92
C GLN A 124 -0.75 -21.04 -0.89
N GLN A 125 0.58 -21.14 -0.86
CA GLN A 125 1.29 -22.00 0.10
C GLN A 125 1.64 -21.27 1.41
N LEU A 126 1.44 -19.97 1.42
CA LEU A 126 1.65 -19.15 2.58
C LEU A 126 0.33 -19.00 3.36
#